data_3a7fe0da8eb86c3ae033f4e9a2030dd2
#
_entry.id   3a7fe0da8eb86c3ae033f4e9a2030dd2
#
_cell.length_a   1.000
_cell.length_b   1.000
_cell.length_c   1.000
_cell.angle_alpha   90.00
_cell.angle_beta   90.00
_cell.angle_gamma   90.00
#
_symmetry.space_group_name_H-M   'P 1'
#
loop_
_entity.id
_entity.type
_entity.pdbx_description
1 polymer ?
#
loop_
_entity_poly.entity_id
_entity_poly.type
_entity_poly.pdbx_seq_one_letter_code
_entity_poly.pdbx_strand_id
1 'polypeptide(L)'
;MKSDAVKTGMQQAPHRSLFNALGMTAEEMKKPMVGIVSSYNEIVPGHMNLDKIVEAVKLGVAMAGGTPVVFPAIAVCDGIAMGHVGMKYSLVTRDLIADSTECMALAHQFDALVMVPNCDKNVPGLLMAAARINVPTVFVSGGPMLAGHVKGHKTSLSSMFEAVGSYAAGTMSEEDVREFEEKACPTCGSCSGMYTANSMNCLTEVLGMGLRGNGTIPAVYSERIKLAKHAGMQVMEMYRQNIRPRDIMTKEAFINALTMDMALGCSTNSMLHLPAIAHEAGVELNPDAIFDVQVKRLH
;
A
#
# COMPACT_ATOMS: atom_id res chain seq x y z
N MET A 1 11.75 -24.06 -4.37
CA MET A 1 11.20 -22.92 -3.57
C MET A 1 12.37 -22.23 -2.87
N LYS A 2 12.35 -20.89 -2.74
CA LYS A 2 13.34 -20.20 -1.88
C LYS A 2 13.26 -20.68 -0.44
N SER A 3 12.02 -20.85 0.05
CA SER A 3 11.74 -21.33 1.40
C SER A 3 12.26 -22.75 1.69
N ASP A 4 12.70 -23.50 0.70
CA ASP A 4 13.37 -24.80 0.95
C ASP A 4 14.64 -24.63 1.77
N ALA A 5 15.32 -23.49 1.67
CA ALA A 5 16.51 -23.16 2.47
C ALA A 5 16.25 -23.20 4.00
N VAL A 6 15.00 -23.00 4.42
CA VAL A 6 14.60 -23.03 5.84
C VAL A 6 13.69 -24.22 6.20
N LYS A 7 13.22 -24.99 5.21
CA LYS A 7 12.25 -26.07 5.44
C LYS A 7 12.78 -27.47 5.14
N THR A 8 13.76 -27.61 4.21
CA THR A 8 14.11 -28.89 3.62
C THR A 8 15.48 -29.39 4.10
N GLY A 9 15.62 -30.69 4.35
CA GLY A 9 16.85 -31.34 4.81
C GLY A 9 16.93 -31.53 6.32
N MET A 10 17.84 -32.40 6.75
CA MET A 10 18.00 -32.73 8.19
C MET A 10 18.57 -31.54 8.98
N GLN A 11 19.44 -30.75 8.39
CA GLN A 11 20.06 -29.59 9.04
C GLN A 11 19.03 -28.50 9.39
N GLN A 12 17.88 -28.44 8.67
CA GLN A 12 16.79 -27.53 8.93
C GLN A 12 15.76 -28.06 9.95
N ALA A 13 16.02 -29.19 10.60
CA ALA A 13 15.16 -29.69 11.66
C ALA A 13 14.91 -28.66 12.82
N PRO A 14 15.91 -27.89 13.27
CA PRO A 14 15.69 -26.82 14.24
C PRO A 14 14.72 -25.74 13.72
N HIS A 15 14.81 -25.34 12.45
CA HIS A 15 13.90 -24.36 11.83
C HIS A 15 12.46 -24.92 11.78
N ARG A 16 12.30 -26.18 11.38
CA ARG A 16 10.96 -26.81 11.37
C ARG A 16 10.37 -26.94 12.77
N SER A 17 11.19 -27.11 13.79
CA SER A 17 10.74 -27.07 15.18
C SER A 17 10.12 -25.72 15.54
N LEU A 18 10.69 -24.63 15.04
CA LEU A 18 10.14 -23.28 15.21
C LEU A 18 8.85 -23.08 14.40
N PHE A 19 8.78 -23.59 13.16
CA PHE A 19 7.54 -23.57 12.39
C PHE A 19 6.42 -24.40 13.06
N ASN A 20 6.76 -25.53 13.68
CA ASN A 20 5.80 -26.30 14.50
C ASN A 20 5.30 -25.48 15.71
N ALA A 21 6.18 -24.66 16.34
CA ALA A 21 5.77 -23.77 17.43
C ALA A 21 4.79 -22.66 16.97
N LEU A 22 4.79 -22.32 15.67
CA LEU A 22 3.80 -21.42 15.06
C LEU A 22 2.49 -22.13 14.70
N GLY A 23 2.39 -23.45 14.92
CA GLY A 23 1.23 -24.27 14.56
C GLY A 23 1.18 -24.66 13.07
N MET A 24 2.28 -24.51 12.32
CA MET A 24 2.32 -24.98 10.94
C MET A 24 2.29 -26.51 10.85
N THR A 25 1.44 -27.03 9.97
CA THR A 25 1.36 -28.47 9.70
C THR A 25 2.45 -28.93 8.72
N ALA A 26 2.69 -30.22 8.66
CA ALA A 26 3.61 -30.81 7.70
C ALA A 26 3.18 -30.58 6.24
N GLU A 27 1.89 -30.48 5.99
CA GLU A 27 1.31 -30.18 4.67
C GLU A 27 1.56 -28.72 4.26
N GLU A 28 1.43 -27.78 5.21
CA GLU A 28 1.73 -26.36 4.97
C GLU A 28 3.21 -26.14 4.69
N MET A 29 4.11 -26.83 5.40
CA MET A 29 5.55 -26.72 5.19
C MET A 29 6.00 -27.23 3.81
N LYS A 30 5.21 -28.06 3.13
CA LYS A 30 5.50 -28.54 1.75
C LYS A 30 5.13 -27.53 0.66
N LYS A 31 4.32 -26.51 1.01
CA LYS A 31 3.84 -25.51 0.04
C LYS A 31 4.77 -24.31 -0.05
N PRO A 32 4.68 -23.49 -1.12
CA PRO A 32 5.33 -22.19 -1.18
C PRO A 32 4.91 -21.31 -0.01
N MET A 33 5.86 -20.66 0.65
CA MET A 33 5.64 -19.75 1.75
C MET A 33 5.45 -18.33 1.24
N VAL A 34 4.26 -17.77 1.43
CA VAL A 34 3.88 -16.44 0.95
C VAL A 34 3.84 -15.47 2.11
N GLY A 35 4.73 -14.48 2.09
CA GLY A 35 4.71 -13.39 3.07
C GLY A 35 3.59 -12.39 2.76
N ILE A 36 2.75 -12.10 3.75
CA ILE A 36 1.76 -11.03 3.66
C ILE A 36 2.25 -9.87 4.52
N VAL A 37 2.67 -8.79 3.86
CA VAL A 37 3.22 -7.60 4.53
C VAL A 37 2.07 -6.68 4.89
N SER A 38 1.66 -6.69 6.14
CA SER A 38 0.52 -5.91 6.63
C SER A 38 0.97 -4.66 7.36
N SER A 39 0.44 -3.52 6.97
CA SER A 39 0.63 -2.27 7.71
C SER A 39 -0.56 -1.92 8.63
N TYR A 40 -1.33 -2.93 9.03
CA TYR A 40 -2.40 -2.76 10.00
C TYR A 40 -1.93 -2.03 11.26
N ASN A 41 -2.69 -1.04 11.68
CA ASN A 41 -2.58 -0.36 12.96
C ASN A 41 -3.89 0.41 13.25
N GLU A 42 -4.07 0.84 14.49
CA GLU A 42 -5.29 1.51 14.95
C GLU A 42 -5.20 3.05 14.95
N ILE A 43 -4.02 3.63 14.63
CA ILE A 43 -3.83 5.09 14.63
C ILE A 43 -4.00 5.71 13.24
N VAL A 44 -3.83 4.96 12.16
CA VAL A 44 -3.98 5.44 10.78
C VAL A 44 -5.35 5.04 10.25
N PRO A 45 -6.27 5.99 9.96
CA PRO A 45 -7.63 5.65 9.50
C PRO A 45 -7.65 4.78 8.24
N GLY A 46 -6.64 4.93 7.37
CA GLY A 46 -6.46 4.10 6.18
C GLY A 46 -6.05 2.66 6.47
N HIS A 47 -5.62 2.33 7.69
CA HIS A 47 -5.04 1.04 8.03
C HIS A 47 -5.87 0.20 9.01
N MET A 48 -6.86 0.82 9.67
CA MET A 48 -7.64 0.16 10.70
C MET A 48 -8.49 -1.04 10.22
N ASN A 49 -8.69 -1.20 8.91
CA ASN A 49 -9.41 -2.32 8.30
C ASN A 49 -8.51 -3.31 7.58
N LEU A 50 -7.19 -3.12 7.61
CA LEU A 50 -6.26 -3.97 6.87
C LEU A 50 -6.18 -5.40 7.43
N ASP A 51 -6.55 -5.63 8.69
CA ASP A 51 -6.75 -6.95 9.27
C ASP A 51 -7.71 -7.80 8.43
N LYS A 52 -8.86 -7.24 8.02
CA LYS A 52 -9.87 -7.91 7.19
C LYS A 52 -9.36 -8.17 5.77
N ILE A 53 -8.59 -7.24 5.22
CA ILE A 53 -7.95 -7.40 3.91
C ILE A 53 -6.93 -8.55 3.98
N VAL A 54 -6.09 -8.58 5.02
CA VAL A 54 -5.10 -9.65 5.26
C VAL A 54 -5.76 -11.02 5.36
N GLU A 55 -6.83 -11.16 6.13
CA GLU A 55 -7.56 -12.44 6.22
C GLU A 55 -8.12 -12.88 4.86
N ALA A 56 -8.63 -11.96 4.06
CA ALA A 56 -9.09 -12.27 2.70
C ALA A 56 -7.92 -12.69 1.78
N VAL A 57 -6.77 -12.04 1.87
CA VAL A 57 -5.55 -12.43 1.12
C VAL A 57 -5.11 -13.83 1.53
N LYS A 58 -5.05 -14.14 2.84
CA LYS A 58 -4.70 -15.47 3.36
C LYS A 58 -5.58 -16.57 2.76
N LEU A 59 -6.89 -16.34 2.70
CA LEU A 59 -7.81 -17.26 2.06
C LEU A 59 -7.48 -17.46 0.57
N GLY A 60 -7.20 -16.38 -0.16
CA GLY A 60 -6.82 -16.45 -1.57
C GLY A 60 -5.53 -17.24 -1.81
N VAL A 61 -4.50 -17.01 -1.00
CA VAL A 61 -3.23 -17.75 -1.05
C VAL A 61 -3.46 -19.24 -0.74
N ALA A 62 -4.20 -19.56 0.32
CA ALA A 62 -4.47 -20.94 0.71
C ALA A 62 -5.29 -21.68 -0.35
N MET A 63 -6.32 -21.05 -0.94
CA MET A 63 -7.12 -21.60 -2.04
C MET A 63 -6.27 -21.92 -3.27
N ALA A 64 -5.22 -21.14 -3.52
CA ALA A 64 -4.31 -21.31 -4.66
C ALA A 64 -3.10 -22.23 -4.34
N GLY A 65 -3.05 -22.82 -3.13
CA GLY A 65 -2.06 -23.84 -2.75
C GLY A 65 -0.78 -23.30 -2.12
N GLY A 66 -0.77 -22.07 -1.62
CA GLY A 66 0.33 -21.48 -0.85
C GLY A 66 0.09 -21.54 0.66
N THR A 67 1.13 -21.31 1.45
CA THR A 67 1.07 -21.12 2.92
C THR A 67 1.28 -19.65 3.25
N PRO A 68 0.22 -18.92 3.68
CA PRO A 68 0.32 -17.51 4.00
C PRO A 68 0.91 -17.28 5.39
N VAL A 69 1.86 -16.35 5.50
CA VAL A 69 2.47 -15.94 6.77
C VAL A 69 2.49 -14.41 6.84
N VAL A 70 1.90 -13.84 7.88
CA VAL A 70 1.78 -12.38 8.04
C VAL A 70 2.97 -11.83 8.83
N PHE A 71 3.51 -10.70 8.39
CA PHE A 71 4.43 -9.89 9.18
C PHE A 71 4.16 -8.39 8.96
N PRO A 72 4.50 -7.52 9.95
CA PRO A 72 4.11 -6.12 9.89
C PRO A 72 5.06 -5.24 9.07
N ALA A 73 4.49 -4.17 8.51
CA ALA A 73 5.20 -2.95 8.14
C ALA A 73 4.60 -1.77 8.93
N ILE A 74 5.42 -0.76 9.22
CA ILE A 74 4.95 0.45 9.88
C ILE A 74 4.24 1.40 8.91
N ALA A 75 3.48 2.35 9.45
CA ALA A 75 2.92 3.48 8.71
C ALA A 75 2.74 4.68 9.63
N VAL A 76 2.96 5.88 9.09
CA VAL A 76 2.63 7.16 9.71
C VAL A 76 1.47 7.77 8.96
N CYS A 77 0.51 8.34 9.67
CA CYS A 77 -0.56 9.12 9.06
C CYS A 77 -0.08 10.57 8.86
N ASP A 78 0.16 10.96 7.61
CA ASP A 78 0.60 12.31 7.28
C ASP A 78 -0.42 13.37 7.73
N GLY A 79 -1.72 13.06 7.61
CA GLY A 79 -2.78 13.97 8.06
C GLY A 79 -2.75 14.27 9.56
N ILE A 80 -2.45 13.26 10.39
CA ILE A 80 -2.29 13.44 11.85
C ILE A 80 -0.95 14.07 12.19
N ALA A 81 0.10 13.79 11.43
CA ALA A 81 1.45 14.33 11.66
C ALA A 81 1.61 15.79 11.17
N MET A 82 0.70 16.27 10.32
CA MET A 82 0.77 17.57 9.68
C MET A 82 0.68 18.73 10.68
N GLY A 83 1.46 19.80 10.42
CA GLY A 83 1.41 21.04 11.21
C GLY A 83 2.19 21.03 12.53
N HIS A 84 2.87 19.93 12.87
CA HIS A 84 3.72 19.85 14.07
C HIS A 84 4.99 19.03 13.82
N VAL A 85 5.83 18.84 14.85
CA VAL A 85 7.13 18.16 14.77
C VAL A 85 7.04 16.72 14.21
N GLY A 86 5.91 16.07 14.36
CA GLY A 86 5.65 14.71 13.85
C GLY A 86 5.84 14.57 12.35
N MET A 87 5.63 15.63 11.56
CA MET A 87 5.77 15.60 10.10
C MET A 87 7.21 15.31 9.64
N LYS A 88 8.21 15.59 10.48
CA LYS A 88 9.62 15.24 10.20
C LYS A 88 9.85 13.73 10.05
N TYR A 89 9.00 12.92 10.65
CA TYR A 89 9.10 11.46 10.62
C TYR A 89 8.37 10.83 9.43
N SER A 90 7.57 11.58 8.67
CA SER A 90 6.78 11.04 7.57
C SER A 90 7.68 10.48 6.46
N LEU A 91 8.47 11.30 5.78
CA LEU A 91 9.23 10.86 4.61
C LEU A 91 10.29 9.78 4.93
N VAL A 92 10.95 9.89 6.08
CA VAL A 92 11.97 8.91 6.50
C VAL A 92 11.40 7.49 6.68
N THR A 93 10.10 7.34 6.94
CA THR A 93 9.47 6.03 7.06
C THR A 93 9.41 5.29 5.75
N ARG A 94 9.45 5.96 4.59
CA ARG A 94 9.49 5.29 3.29
C ARG A 94 10.68 4.33 3.18
N ASP A 95 11.88 4.82 3.51
CA ASP A 95 13.10 4.03 3.43
C ASP A 95 13.16 2.98 4.55
N LEU A 96 12.75 3.33 5.78
CA LEU A 96 12.64 2.38 6.89
C LEU A 96 11.68 1.22 6.58
N ILE A 97 10.56 1.49 5.91
CA ILE A 97 9.60 0.47 5.48
C ILE A 97 10.25 -0.44 4.44
N ALA A 98 10.95 0.13 3.46
CA ALA A 98 11.67 -0.63 2.44
C ALA A 98 12.72 -1.54 3.08
N ASP A 99 13.59 -1.00 3.92
CA ASP A 99 14.69 -1.70 4.57
C ASP A 99 14.19 -2.82 5.50
N SER A 100 13.24 -2.51 6.38
CA SER A 100 12.70 -3.51 7.33
C SER A 100 11.95 -4.64 6.62
N THR A 101 11.20 -4.33 5.58
CA THR A 101 10.48 -5.34 4.78
C THR A 101 11.46 -6.24 4.03
N GLU A 102 12.51 -5.67 3.44
CA GLU A 102 13.57 -6.43 2.78
C GLU A 102 14.26 -7.37 3.77
N CYS A 103 14.67 -6.87 4.94
CA CYS A 103 15.27 -7.70 6.00
C CYS A 103 14.38 -8.88 6.38
N MET A 104 13.10 -8.64 6.64
CA MET A 104 12.15 -9.69 7.02
C MET A 104 11.97 -10.72 5.91
N ALA A 105 11.78 -10.27 4.68
CA ALA A 105 11.51 -11.15 3.56
C ALA A 105 12.71 -12.04 3.20
N LEU A 106 13.91 -11.46 3.19
CA LEU A 106 15.13 -12.19 2.85
C LEU A 106 15.60 -13.12 3.98
N ALA A 107 15.49 -12.69 5.23
CA ALA A 107 15.87 -13.53 6.38
C ALA A 107 15.01 -14.80 6.47
N HIS A 108 13.72 -14.72 6.16
CA HIS A 108 12.78 -15.84 6.25
C HIS A 108 12.55 -16.57 4.93
N GLN A 109 13.21 -16.15 3.84
CA GLN A 109 13.24 -16.82 2.54
C GLN A 109 11.84 -17.04 1.93
N PHE A 110 10.98 -16.03 1.94
CA PHE A 110 9.66 -16.13 1.31
C PHE A 110 9.76 -16.38 -0.20
N ASP A 111 8.86 -17.22 -0.71
CA ASP A 111 8.78 -17.56 -2.13
C ASP A 111 8.05 -16.49 -2.95
N ALA A 112 7.10 -15.80 -2.31
CA ALA A 112 6.31 -14.73 -2.91
C ALA A 112 5.79 -13.79 -1.82
N LEU A 113 5.33 -12.60 -2.18
CA LEU A 113 4.83 -11.59 -1.25
C LEU A 113 3.49 -11.00 -1.71
N VAL A 114 2.61 -10.71 -0.75
CA VAL A 114 1.48 -9.81 -0.95
C VAL A 114 1.66 -8.60 -0.05
N MET A 115 1.72 -7.42 -0.66
CA MET A 115 1.87 -6.16 0.04
C MET A 115 0.50 -5.54 0.32
N VAL A 116 0.22 -5.20 1.59
CA VAL A 116 -1.07 -4.67 2.03
C VAL A 116 -0.88 -3.28 2.67
N PRO A 117 -0.58 -2.25 1.85
CA PRO A 117 -0.44 -0.86 2.28
C PRO A 117 -1.75 -0.09 2.18
N ASN A 118 -1.76 1.18 2.64
CA ASN A 118 -2.81 2.13 2.27
C ASN A 118 -2.47 3.61 2.53
N CYS A 119 -1.23 3.98 2.88
CA CYS A 119 -0.89 5.36 3.25
C CYS A 119 0.30 5.93 2.48
N ASP A 120 0.56 7.22 2.65
CA ASP A 120 1.41 8.08 1.83
C ASP A 120 2.83 7.57 1.59
N LYS A 121 3.53 7.14 2.62
CA LYS A 121 4.92 6.66 2.53
C LYS A 121 5.01 5.14 2.55
N ASN A 122 3.95 4.50 3.00
CA ASN A 122 3.86 3.05 3.12
C ASN A 122 3.74 2.37 1.75
N VAL A 123 2.90 2.91 0.84
CA VAL A 123 2.78 2.39 -0.53
C VAL A 123 4.12 2.45 -1.28
N PRO A 124 4.78 3.63 -1.41
CA PRO A 124 6.05 3.70 -2.12
C PRO A 124 7.17 2.92 -1.42
N GLY A 125 7.24 2.90 -0.09
CA GLY A 125 8.23 2.11 0.64
C GLY A 125 8.13 0.63 0.34
N LEU A 126 6.92 0.08 0.31
CA LEU A 126 6.70 -1.33 -0.06
C LEU A 126 6.96 -1.61 -1.54
N LEU A 127 6.72 -0.64 -2.45
CA LEU A 127 7.11 -0.77 -3.86
C LEU A 127 8.64 -0.82 -4.03
N MET A 128 9.39 0.00 -3.27
CA MET A 128 10.85 -0.06 -3.23
C MET A 128 11.32 -1.43 -2.70
N ALA A 129 10.75 -1.91 -1.59
CA ALA A 129 11.04 -3.24 -1.06
C ALA A 129 10.77 -4.35 -2.08
N ALA A 130 9.63 -4.31 -2.76
CA ALA A 130 9.28 -5.30 -3.78
C ALA A 130 10.30 -5.34 -4.93
N ALA A 131 10.76 -4.15 -5.39
CA ALA A 131 11.79 -4.03 -6.41
C ALA A 131 13.14 -4.63 -5.95
N ARG A 132 13.56 -4.38 -4.69
CA ARG A 132 14.81 -4.90 -4.11
C ARG A 132 14.78 -6.41 -3.94
N ILE A 133 13.74 -6.93 -3.27
CA ILE A 133 13.56 -8.36 -2.95
C ILE A 133 13.39 -9.18 -4.22
N ASN A 134 12.67 -8.65 -5.20
CA ASN A 134 12.44 -9.22 -6.53
C ASN A 134 11.98 -10.68 -6.51
N VAL A 135 11.03 -11.01 -5.66
CA VAL A 135 10.25 -12.26 -5.72
C VAL A 135 8.84 -11.94 -6.24
N PRO A 136 8.09 -12.91 -6.77
CA PRO A 136 6.71 -12.69 -7.20
C PRO A 136 5.91 -11.94 -6.15
N THR A 137 5.40 -10.77 -6.51
CA THR A 137 4.76 -9.84 -5.56
C THR A 137 3.55 -9.17 -6.19
N VAL A 138 2.47 -9.09 -5.42
CA VAL A 138 1.26 -8.35 -5.79
C VAL A 138 0.87 -7.39 -4.67
N PHE A 139 0.26 -6.27 -5.04
CA PHE A 139 -0.26 -5.28 -4.11
C PHE A 139 -1.79 -5.34 -4.02
N VAL A 140 -2.32 -5.19 -2.84
CA VAL A 140 -3.72 -4.90 -2.59
C VAL A 140 -3.84 -3.88 -1.46
N SER A 141 -4.25 -2.67 -1.79
CA SER A 141 -4.42 -1.60 -0.81
C SER A 141 -5.72 -1.75 -0.01
N GLY A 142 -5.79 -1.04 1.11
CA GLY A 142 -7.02 -0.98 1.92
C GLY A 142 -8.19 -0.25 1.25
N GLY A 143 -7.92 0.52 0.19
CA GLY A 143 -8.91 1.33 -0.53
C GLY A 143 -9.17 2.70 0.09
N PRO A 144 -9.78 3.63 -0.69
CA PRO A 144 -10.14 4.97 -0.22
C PRO A 144 -11.38 4.94 0.69
N MET A 145 -11.45 5.91 1.61
CA MET A 145 -12.68 6.17 2.37
C MET A 145 -13.77 6.76 1.47
N LEU A 146 -15.01 6.67 1.91
CA LEU A 146 -16.12 7.36 1.25
C LEU A 146 -16.05 8.88 1.53
N ALA A 147 -16.64 9.66 0.63
CA ALA A 147 -16.84 11.08 0.87
C ALA A 147 -17.82 11.29 2.03
N GLY A 148 -17.56 12.30 2.87
CA GLY A 148 -18.51 12.77 3.86
C GLY A 148 -19.63 13.63 3.22
N HIS A 149 -20.59 13.98 4.04
CA HIS A 149 -21.69 14.88 3.62
C HIS A 149 -22.00 15.88 4.75
N VAL A 150 -21.89 17.17 4.44
CA VAL A 150 -22.25 18.26 5.34
C VAL A 150 -23.19 19.20 4.59
N LYS A 151 -24.34 19.54 5.19
CA LYS A 151 -25.33 20.43 4.61
C LYS A 151 -25.72 20.09 3.15
N GLY A 152 -25.78 18.79 2.81
CA GLY A 152 -26.14 18.32 1.47
C GLY A 152 -25.00 18.30 0.45
N HIS A 153 -23.81 18.75 0.82
CA HIS A 153 -22.62 18.75 -0.04
C HIS A 153 -21.65 17.62 0.32
N LYS A 154 -21.02 17.04 -0.71
CA LYS A 154 -19.93 16.08 -0.51
C LYS A 154 -18.72 16.78 0.10
N THR A 155 -18.11 16.15 1.08
CA THR A 155 -16.97 16.67 1.83
C THR A 155 -15.82 15.65 1.89
N SER A 156 -14.64 16.15 2.21
CA SER A 156 -13.44 15.36 2.41
C SER A 156 -12.53 16.06 3.43
N LEU A 157 -11.36 15.51 3.71
CA LEU A 157 -10.36 16.17 4.53
C LEU A 157 -9.99 17.57 3.98
N SER A 158 -10.02 17.79 2.64
CA SER A 158 -9.80 19.13 2.04
C SER A 158 -10.83 20.13 2.53
N SER A 159 -12.11 19.73 2.57
CA SER A 159 -13.20 20.59 3.05
C SER A 159 -13.02 20.98 4.53
N MET A 160 -12.37 20.10 5.32
CA MET A 160 -12.03 20.42 6.72
C MET A 160 -11.01 21.56 6.82
N PHE A 161 -9.98 21.57 5.98
CA PHE A 161 -9.01 22.68 5.92
C PHE A 161 -9.68 24.00 5.49
N GLU A 162 -10.59 23.93 4.51
CA GLU A 162 -11.38 25.08 4.06
C GLU A 162 -12.30 25.61 5.17
N ALA A 163 -12.92 24.72 5.95
CA ALA A 163 -13.75 25.09 7.09
C ALA A 163 -12.95 25.83 8.19
N VAL A 164 -11.75 25.32 8.53
CA VAL A 164 -10.85 25.99 9.48
C VAL A 164 -10.42 27.37 8.96
N GLY A 165 -10.11 27.49 7.66
CA GLY A 165 -9.81 28.78 7.04
C GLY A 165 -10.99 29.75 7.09
N SER A 166 -12.20 29.29 6.83
CA SER A 166 -13.44 30.07 6.88
C SER A 166 -13.76 30.54 8.30
N TYR A 167 -13.52 29.68 9.30
CA TYR A 167 -13.65 30.04 10.70
C TYR A 167 -12.65 31.15 11.09
N ALA A 168 -11.39 31.00 10.71
CA ALA A 168 -10.36 32.02 10.96
C ALA A 168 -10.68 33.36 10.27
N ALA A 169 -11.35 33.34 9.12
CA ALA A 169 -11.83 34.55 8.44
C ALA A 169 -13.14 35.11 8.99
N GLY A 170 -13.74 34.48 10.00
CA GLY A 170 -15.02 34.94 10.62
C GLY A 170 -16.25 34.69 9.74
N THR A 171 -16.17 33.83 8.71
CA THR A 171 -17.28 33.52 7.79
C THR A 171 -17.98 32.20 8.11
N MET A 172 -17.49 31.45 9.09
CA MET A 172 -18.06 30.17 9.55
C MET A 172 -18.11 30.16 11.08
N SER A 173 -19.17 29.58 11.66
CA SER A 173 -19.29 29.41 13.10
C SER A 173 -18.49 28.21 13.62
N GLU A 174 -18.19 28.17 14.91
CA GLU A 174 -17.56 27.03 15.56
C GLU A 174 -18.44 25.77 15.49
N GLU A 175 -19.76 25.93 15.56
CA GLU A 175 -20.72 24.83 15.43
C GLU A 175 -20.66 24.19 14.04
N ASP A 176 -20.58 25.01 12.99
CA ASP A 176 -20.40 24.52 11.62
C ASP A 176 -19.08 23.75 11.46
N VAL A 177 -17.98 24.24 12.03
CA VAL A 177 -16.69 23.53 12.00
C VAL A 177 -16.79 22.16 12.68
N ARG A 178 -17.46 22.07 13.82
CA ARG A 178 -17.70 20.79 14.53
C ARG A 178 -18.52 19.81 13.68
N GLU A 179 -19.51 20.30 12.94
CA GLU A 179 -20.26 19.44 12.01
C GLU A 179 -19.34 18.85 10.92
N PHE A 180 -18.38 19.65 10.40
CA PHE A 180 -17.38 19.17 9.45
C PHE A 180 -16.44 18.14 10.09
N GLU A 181 -15.95 18.38 11.33
CA GLU A 181 -15.10 17.43 12.07
C GLU A 181 -15.74 16.06 12.17
N GLU A 182 -17.02 15.99 12.51
CA GLU A 182 -17.73 14.72 12.70
C GLU A 182 -18.03 13.98 11.39
N LYS A 183 -18.23 14.69 10.28
CA LYS A 183 -18.82 14.14 9.06
C LYS A 183 -17.90 14.11 7.85
N ALA A 184 -16.78 14.83 7.85
CA ALA A 184 -15.91 14.95 6.68
C ALA A 184 -15.17 13.65 6.32
N CYS A 185 -14.84 12.83 7.32
CA CYS A 185 -14.13 11.56 7.16
C CYS A 185 -14.95 10.39 7.75
N PRO A 186 -16.00 9.92 7.06
CA PRO A 186 -17.04 9.08 7.67
C PRO A 186 -16.70 7.60 7.79
N THR A 187 -15.62 7.11 7.11
CA THR A 187 -15.29 5.68 7.07
C THR A 187 -13.79 5.45 7.21
N CYS A 188 -13.40 4.21 7.47
CA CYS A 188 -12.01 3.77 7.27
C CYS A 188 -11.60 3.89 5.79
N GLY A 189 -10.31 3.86 5.53
CA GLY A 189 -9.73 3.98 4.20
C GLY A 189 -8.72 5.12 4.09
N SER A 190 -7.96 5.16 3.00
CA SER A 190 -7.13 6.31 2.69
C SER A 190 -8.00 7.55 2.44
N CYS A 191 -7.41 8.76 2.51
CA CYS A 191 -8.18 10.00 2.32
C CYS A 191 -9.00 9.97 1.01
N SER A 192 -10.21 10.55 1.03
CA SER A 192 -11.12 10.57 -0.13
C SER A 192 -10.69 11.53 -1.25
N GLY A 193 -9.70 12.40 -1.01
CA GLY A 193 -9.09 13.26 -2.04
C GLY A 193 -7.94 12.54 -2.77
N MET A 194 -7.43 13.15 -3.86
CA MET A 194 -6.28 12.64 -4.60
C MET A 194 -4.95 13.08 -3.93
N TYR A 195 -4.84 12.84 -2.61
CA TYR A 195 -3.58 12.98 -1.89
C TYR A 195 -2.63 11.81 -2.19
N THR A 196 -1.45 11.79 -1.57
CA THR A 196 -0.39 10.84 -1.90
C THR A 196 -0.82 9.38 -1.77
N ALA A 197 -1.62 9.02 -0.76
CA ALA A 197 -2.10 7.65 -0.58
C ALA A 197 -2.93 7.17 -1.77
N ASN A 198 -3.95 7.92 -2.20
CA ASN A 198 -4.76 7.56 -3.36
C ASN A 198 -3.97 7.64 -4.66
N SER A 199 -3.14 8.66 -4.84
CA SER A 199 -2.24 8.78 -5.98
C SER A 199 -1.39 7.52 -6.13
N MET A 200 -0.66 7.14 -5.10
CA MET A 200 0.22 5.97 -5.15
C MET A 200 -0.55 4.65 -5.28
N ASN A 201 -1.75 4.53 -4.71
CA ASN A 201 -2.58 3.33 -4.91
C ASN A 201 -3.08 3.19 -6.36
N CYS A 202 -3.43 4.29 -7.03
CA CYS A 202 -3.75 4.29 -8.46
C CYS A 202 -2.51 4.01 -9.32
N LEU A 203 -1.39 4.65 -9.01
CA LEU A 203 -0.14 4.45 -9.75
C LEU A 203 0.44 3.04 -9.58
N THR A 204 0.21 2.40 -8.44
CA THR A 204 0.56 0.98 -8.22
C THR A 204 -0.19 0.05 -9.21
N GLU A 205 -1.47 0.37 -9.49
CA GLU A 205 -2.26 -0.34 -10.49
C GLU A 205 -1.71 -0.10 -11.91
N VAL A 206 -1.39 1.14 -12.24
CA VAL A 206 -0.85 1.50 -13.57
C VAL A 206 0.54 0.91 -13.81
N LEU A 207 1.38 0.84 -12.77
CA LEU A 207 2.66 0.13 -12.81
C LEU A 207 2.52 -1.38 -13.04
N GLY A 208 1.30 -1.94 -12.93
CA GLY A 208 1.05 -3.36 -13.05
C GLY A 208 1.30 -4.17 -11.77
N MET A 209 1.60 -3.50 -10.64
CA MET A 209 1.87 -4.18 -9.37
C MET A 209 0.61 -4.47 -8.55
N GLY A 210 -0.52 -3.83 -8.88
CA GLY A 210 -1.83 -4.05 -8.29
C GLY A 210 -2.87 -4.52 -9.30
N LEU A 211 -3.89 -5.22 -8.84
CA LEU A 211 -5.01 -5.62 -9.69
C LEU A 211 -5.93 -4.42 -9.98
N ARG A 212 -6.70 -4.51 -11.07
CA ARG A 212 -7.67 -3.49 -11.45
C ARG A 212 -8.65 -3.20 -10.30
N GLY A 213 -8.79 -1.92 -9.98
CA GLY A 213 -9.60 -1.44 -8.86
C GLY A 213 -8.80 -1.28 -7.55
N ASN A 214 -7.49 -1.53 -7.58
CA ASN A 214 -6.65 -1.36 -6.40
C ASN A 214 -6.74 0.05 -5.81
N GLY A 215 -6.69 1.09 -6.64
CA GLY A 215 -6.76 2.49 -6.20
C GLY A 215 -8.18 3.03 -6.03
N THR A 216 -9.22 2.39 -6.59
CA THR A 216 -10.54 3.00 -6.77
C THR A 216 -11.69 2.34 -6.02
N ILE A 217 -11.63 1.04 -5.71
CA ILE A 217 -12.68 0.38 -4.94
C ILE A 217 -12.64 0.90 -3.49
N PRO A 218 -13.74 1.45 -2.95
CA PRO A 218 -13.78 1.94 -1.58
C PRO A 218 -13.48 0.86 -0.53
N ALA A 219 -12.87 1.28 0.59
CA ALA A 219 -12.44 0.39 1.67
C ALA A 219 -13.58 -0.46 2.26
N VAL A 220 -14.77 0.10 2.33
CA VAL A 220 -15.95 -0.51 2.97
C VAL A 220 -16.78 -1.39 2.02
N TYR A 221 -16.43 -1.48 0.74
CA TYR A 221 -17.20 -2.26 -0.24
C TYR A 221 -16.77 -3.74 -0.23
N SER A 222 -17.74 -4.64 -0.42
CA SER A 222 -17.50 -6.08 -0.53
C SER A 222 -16.53 -6.46 -1.66
N GLU A 223 -16.50 -5.64 -2.73
CA GLU A 223 -15.56 -5.80 -3.84
C GLU A 223 -14.11 -5.69 -3.39
N ARG A 224 -13.81 -4.88 -2.36
CA ARG A 224 -12.47 -4.79 -1.77
C ARG A 224 -12.02 -6.14 -1.19
N ILE A 225 -12.91 -6.84 -0.51
CA ILE A 225 -12.64 -8.19 0.01
C ILE A 225 -12.46 -9.22 -1.12
N LYS A 226 -13.27 -9.12 -2.19
CA LYS A 226 -13.07 -9.97 -3.38
C LYS A 226 -11.72 -9.72 -4.03
N LEU A 227 -11.35 -8.44 -4.21
CA LEU A 227 -10.04 -8.06 -4.77
C LEU A 227 -8.89 -8.63 -3.95
N ALA A 228 -8.98 -8.59 -2.61
CA ALA A 228 -7.97 -9.12 -1.71
C ALA A 228 -7.80 -10.65 -1.87
N LYS A 229 -8.88 -11.40 -2.01
CA LYS A 229 -8.81 -12.84 -2.31
C LYS A 229 -8.17 -13.09 -3.67
N HIS A 230 -8.55 -12.32 -4.70
CA HIS A 230 -7.98 -12.43 -6.03
C HIS A 230 -6.47 -12.10 -6.02
N ALA A 231 -6.03 -11.10 -5.24
CA ALA A 231 -4.61 -10.79 -5.09
C ALA A 231 -3.83 -11.98 -4.48
N GLY A 232 -4.40 -12.65 -3.48
CA GLY A 232 -3.82 -13.88 -2.91
C GLY A 232 -3.74 -15.03 -3.92
N MET A 233 -4.73 -15.17 -4.80
CA MET A 233 -4.68 -16.17 -5.88
C MET A 233 -3.68 -15.77 -6.97
N GLN A 234 -3.65 -14.49 -7.34
CA GLN A 234 -2.77 -13.96 -8.39
C GLN A 234 -1.29 -14.10 -8.05
N VAL A 235 -0.89 -13.86 -6.80
CA VAL A 235 0.51 -14.01 -6.40
C VAL A 235 1.00 -15.46 -6.57
N MET A 236 0.12 -16.45 -6.35
CA MET A 236 0.44 -17.85 -6.56
C MET A 236 0.58 -18.19 -8.05
N GLU A 237 -0.19 -17.54 -8.92
CA GLU A 237 -0.02 -17.68 -10.37
C GLU A 237 1.28 -17.04 -10.84
N MET A 238 1.61 -15.83 -10.36
CA MET A 238 2.89 -15.18 -10.63
C MET A 238 4.07 -16.03 -10.13
N TYR A 239 3.93 -16.69 -8.97
CA TYR A 239 4.93 -17.62 -8.45
C TYR A 239 5.16 -18.79 -9.42
N ARG A 240 4.10 -19.42 -9.97
CA ARG A 240 4.21 -20.53 -10.93
C ARG A 240 4.88 -20.10 -12.24
N GLN A 241 4.58 -18.89 -12.71
CA GLN A 241 5.15 -18.30 -13.93
C GLN A 241 6.49 -17.61 -13.70
N ASN A 242 6.94 -17.48 -12.44
CA ASN A 242 8.14 -16.77 -12.03
C ASN A 242 8.16 -15.30 -12.49
N ILE A 243 7.00 -14.63 -12.50
CA ILE A 243 6.87 -13.19 -12.82
C ILE A 243 7.23 -12.39 -11.57
N ARG A 244 8.21 -11.51 -11.68
CA ARG A 244 8.78 -10.75 -10.57
C ARG A 244 8.57 -9.24 -10.74
N PRO A 245 8.70 -8.44 -9.68
CA PRO A 245 8.54 -6.99 -9.77
C PRO A 245 9.35 -6.30 -10.87
N ARG A 246 10.61 -6.68 -11.07
CA ARG A 246 11.45 -6.06 -12.11
C ARG A 246 11.06 -6.46 -13.53
N ASP A 247 10.31 -7.54 -13.73
CA ASP A 247 9.74 -7.93 -15.02
C ASP A 247 8.52 -7.04 -15.37
N ILE A 248 7.88 -6.45 -14.35
CA ILE A 248 6.68 -5.60 -14.46
C ILE A 248 7.04 -4.11 -14.46
N MET A 249 7.92 -3.70 -13.56
CA MET A 249 8.35 -2.32 -13.37
C MET A 249 9.37 -1.91 -14.45
N THR A 250 8.98 -1.97 -15.72
CA THR A 250 9.80 -1.57 -16.86
C THR A 250 9.80 -0.05 -17.05
N LYS A 251 10.67 0.46 -17.88
CA LYS A 251 10.70 1.89 -18.23
C LYS A 251 9.35 2.37 -18.78
N GLU A 252 8.71 1.56 -19.62
CA GLU A 252 7.41 1.86 -20.21
C GLU A 252 6.31 1.90 -19.13
N ALA A 253 6.38 1.02 -18.14
CA ALA A 253 5.45 1.04 -17.00
C ALA A 253 5.58 2.34 -16.19
N PHE A 254 6.80 2.83 -15.96
CA PHE A 254 7.03 4.13 -15.31
C PHE A 254 6.57 5.31 -16.16
N ILE A 255 6.80 5.29 -17.48
CA ILE A 255 6.28 6.32 -18.39
C ILE A 255 4.75 6.34 -18.35
N ASN A 256 4.09 5.18 -18.36
CA ASN A 256 2.64 5.08 -18.23
C ASN A 256 2.16 5.62 -16.86
N ALA A 257 2.90 5.31 -15.78
CA ALA A 257 2.58 5.82 -14.44
C ALA A 257 2.70 7.36 -14.40
N LEU A 258 3.77 7.95 -14.93
CA LEU A 258 3.96 9.40 -15.03
C LEU A 258 2.86 10.06 -15.87
N THR A 259 2.49 9.46 -17.01
CA THR A 259 1.41 9.94 -17.86
C THR A 259 0.07 9.95 -17.12
N MET A 260 -0.23 8.87 -16.40
CA MET A 260 -1.46 8.78 -15.60
C MET A 260 -1.44 9.72 -14.40
N ASP A 261 -0.27 9.92 -13.79
CA ASP A 261 -0.06 10.87 -12.69
C ASP A 261 -0.49 12.29 -13.10
N MET A 262 -0.05 12.73 -14.27
CA MET A 262 -0.44 14.02 -14.86
C MET A 262 -1.93 14.06 -15.21
N ALA A 263 -2.46 12.99 -15.80
CA ALA A 263 -3.88 12.92 -16.21
C ALA A 263 -4.86 12.96 -15.02
N LEU A 264 -4.48 12.35 -13.90
CA LEU A 264 -5.29 12.32 -12.67
C LEU A 264 -5.09 13.57 -11.79
N GLY A 265 -4.06 14.36 -12.03
CA GLY A 265 -3.66 15.44 -11.14
C GLY A 265 -3.27 14.91 -9.76
N CYS A 266 -2.39 13.93 -9.74
CA CYS A 266 -1.93 13.28 -8.52
C CYS A 266 -1.15 14.22 -7.59
N SER A 267 -0.79 13.71 -6.40
CA SER A 267 0.01 14.44 -5.43
C SER A 267 1.43 14.71 -5.97
N THR A 268 1.96 15.90 -5.70
CA THR A 268 3.37 16.23 -6.03
C THR A 268 4.38 15.28 -5.39
N ASN A 269 4.02 14.57 -4.32
CA ASN A 269 4.87 13.55 -3.71
C ASN A 269 5.13 12.35 -4.63
N SER A 270 4.24 12.05 -5.59
CA SER A 270 4.47 10.99 -6.58
C SER A 270 5.72 11.25 -7.41
N MET A 271 6.04 12.53 -7.66
CA MET A 271 7.28 12.94 -8.36
C MET A 271 8.56 12.62 -7.57
N LEU A 272 8.47 12.47 -6.25
CA LEU A 272 9.58 11.98 -5.42
C LEU A 272 9.60 10.45 -5.36
N HIS A 273 8.42 9.83 -5.37
CA HIS A 273 8.30 8.40 -5.13
C HIS A 273 8.54 7.55 -6.37
N LEU A 274 8.00 7.95 -7.53
CA LEU A 274 8.21 7.19 -8.77
C LEU A 274 9.68 7.07 -9.17
N PRO A 275 10.50 8.14 -9.15
CA PRO A 275 11.94 8.03 -9.41
C PRO A 275 12.67 7.14 -8.39
N ALA A 276 12.31 7.23 -7.09
CA ALA A 276 12.91 6.38 -6.07
C ALA A 276 12.60 4.89 -6.31
N ILE A 277 11.35 4.56 -6.65
CA ILE A 277 10.93 3.19 -6.97
C ILE A 277 11.62 2.70 -8.25
N ALA A 278 11.71 3.56 -9.28
CA ALA A 278 12.40 3.25 -10.54
C ALA A 278 13.87 2.93 -10.31
N HIS A 279 14.55 3.72 -9.47
CA HIS A 279 15.94 3.48 -9.09
C HIS A 279 16.12 2.08 -8.47
N GLU A 280 15.26 1.69 -7.53
CA GLU A 280 15.30 0.35 -6.92
C GLU A 280 14.96 -0.77 -7.91
N ALA A 281 14.15 -0.49 -8.92
CA ALA A 281 13.86 -1.41 -10.01
C ALA A 281 15.00 -1.52 -11.04
N GLY A 282 16.02 -0.66 -10.96
CA GLY A 282 17.11 -0.56 -11.93
C GLY A 282 16.72 0.18 -13.22
N VAL A 283 15.70 1.04 -13.15
CA VAL A 283 15.21 1.86 -14.27
C VAL A 283 15.68 3.29 -14.08
N GLU A 284 16.44 3.81 -15.05
CA GLU A 284 16.84 5.20 -15.08
C GLU A 284 15.72 6.10 -15.62
N LEU A 285 15.26 7.00 -14.75
CA LEU A 285 14.43 8.15 -15.12
C LEU A 285 15.30 9.40 -15.01
N ASN A 286 15.17 10.32 -15.97
CA ASN A 286 15.92 11.57 -15.93
C ASN A 286 15.34 12.50 -14.84
N PRO A 287 16.05 12.73 -13.71
CA PRO A 287 15.54 13.58 -12.64
C PRO A 287 15.56 15.07 -13.01
N ASP A 288 16.33 15.46 -14.03
CA ASP A 288 16.44 16.83 -14.51
C ASP A 288 15.41 17.15 -15.61
N ALA A 289 14.58 16.17 -16.00
CA ALA A 289 13.45 16.44 -16.88
C ALA A 289 12.49 17.40 -16.18
N ILE A 290 12.10 18.46 -16.90
CA ILE A 290 11.06 19.38 -16.40
C ILE A 290 9.75 18.60 -16.35
N PHE A 291 9.37 18.21 -15.14
CA PHE A 291 8.02 17.74 -14.88
C PHE A 291 7.13 18.99 -14.82
N ASP A 292 6.29 19.19 -15.83
CA ASP A 292 5.30 20.27 -15.80
C ASP A 292 4.22 19.90 -14.76
N VAL A 293 4.46 20.29 -13.52
CA VAL A 293 3.49 20.12 -12.44
C VAL A 293 2.52 21.29 -12.53
N GLN A 294 1.37 21.05 -13.10
CA GLN A 294 0.27 22.01 -13.01
C GLN A 294 -0.23 22.06 -11.57
N VAL A 295 0.26 23.05 -10.82
CA VAL A 295 -0.13 23.30 -9.42
C VAL A 295 -1.57 23.82 -9.31
N LYS A 296 -2.20 24.17 -10.41
CA LYS A 296 -3.58 24.69 -10.44
C LYS A 296 -4.55 23.56 -10.77
N ARG A 297 -5.36 23.17 -9.78
CA ARG A 297 -6.53 22.33 -10.03
C ARG A 297 -7.42 23.04 -11.06
N LEU A 298 -7.69 22.35 -12.15
CA LEU A 298 -8.77 22.75 -13.05
C LEU A 298 -10.09 22.49 -12.30
N HIS A 299 -10.81 23.55 -11.98
CA HIS A 299 -12.16 23.47 -11.41
C HIS A 299 -13.17 23.11 -12.49
#